data_a7f46de8d6c3db4d142dacefe2eb716c
#
_entry.id   a7f46de8d6c3db4d142dacefe2eb716c
#
_cell.length_a   1.000
_cell.length_b   1.000
_cell.length_c   1.000
_cell.angle_alpha   90.00
_cell.angle_beta   90.00
_cell.angle_gamma   90.00
#
_symmetry.space_group_name_H-M   'P 1'
#
loop_
_entity.id
_entity.type
_entity.pdbx_description
1 polymer ?
#
loop_
_entity_poly.entity_id
_entity_poly.type
_entity_poly.pdbx_seq_one_letter_code
_entity_poly.pdbx_strand_id
1 'polypeptide(L)'
;MPVHVNINPLSWESAFFGVDTVRLESEGDIPLEQALRHPCALMQMKVAASETALIDTLEQHQFRLAEGEADLTLAVKQTERQAGIRIAREAQIPLLRNAASQLFSRSRFRAPWYAPDASGRFYA
;
A
#
# COMPACT_ATOMS: atom_id res chain seq x y z
N MET A 1 15.39 -22.30 0.19
CA MET A 1 15.95 -21.63 1.37
C MET A 1 14.83 -21.08 2.21
N PRO A 2 14.88 -21.17 3.52
CA PRO A 2 13.86 -20.58 4.37
C PRO A 2 13.87 -19.05 4.21
N VAL A 3 12.68 -18.48 4.06
CA VAL A 3 12.50 -17.02 3.99
C VAL A 3 12.48 -16.45 5.40
N HIS A 4 13.29 -15.43 5.64
CA HIS A 4 13.34 -14.72 6.91
C HIS A 4 12.83 -13.28 6.70
N VAL A 5 12.07 -12.79 7.66
CA VAL A 5 11.40 -11.48 7.60
C VAL A 5 11.53 -10.75 8.93
N ASN A 6 11.30 -9.44 8.90
CA ASN A 6 10.98 -8.63 10.06
C ASN A 6 9.48 -8.31 10.08
N ILE A 7 8.92 -8.12 11.28
CA ILE A 7 7.53 -7.70 11.46
C ILE A 7 7.53 -6.23 11.85
N ASN A 8 6.92 -5.39 11.02
CA ASN A 8 6.81 -3.96 11.24
C ASN A 8 5.33 -3.58 11.45
N PRO A 9 4.91 -3.22 12.67
CA PRO A 9 3.56 -2.73 12.91
C PRO A 9 3.29 -1.42 12.17
N LEU A 10 2.18 -1.34 11.45
CA LEU A 10 1.76 -0.13 10.75
C LEU A 10 0.78 0.67 11.63
N SER A 11 1.31 1.36 12.62
CA SER A 11 0.53 2.01 13.68
C SER A 11 -0.44 3.05 13.13
N TRP A 12 -0.01 3.88 12.18
CA TRP A 12 -0.87 4.90 11.59
C TRP A 12 -2.02 4.29 10.78
N GLU A 13 -1.72 3.32 9.89
CA GLU A 13 -2.74 2.63 9.11
C GLU A 13 -3.73 1.88 10.02
N SER A 14 -3.22 1.20 11.03
CA SER A 14 -4.04 0.48 11.99
C SER A 14 -5.02 1.39 12.72
N ALA A 15 -4.56 2.56 13.15
CA ALA A 15 -5.41 3.55 13.82
C ALA A 15 -6.42 4.17 12.84
N PHE A 16 -5.98 4.51 11.63
CA PHE A 16 -6.85 5.16 10.65
C PHE A 16 -7.99 4.26 10.16
N PHE A 17 -7.70 3.00 9.87
CA PHE A 17 -8.69 2.06 9.34
C PHE A 17 -9.38 1.21 10.41
N GLY A 18 -8.89 1.22 11.65
CA GLY A 18 -9.40 0.34 12.71
C GLY A 18 -9.10 -1.14 12.47
N VAL A 19 -8.04 -1.44 11.73
CA VAL A 19 -7.60 -2.81 11.38
C VAL A 19 -6.16 -2.97 11.83
N ASP A 20 -5.91 -3.85 12.79
CA ASP A 20 -4.55 -4.14 13.28
C ASP A 20 -3.71 -4.74 12.15
N THR A 21 -2.79 -3.95 11.60
CA THR A 21 -2.04 -4.25 10.39
C THR A 21 -0.55 -4.27 10.66
N VAL A 22 0.12 -5.30 10.15
CA VAL A 22 1.58 -5.40 10.14
C VAL A 22 2.11 -5.55 8.72
N ARG A 23 3.33 -5.10 8.50
CA ARG A 23 4.08 -5.35 7.26
C ARG A 23 5.21 -6.31 7.55
N LEU A 24 5.34 -7.34 6.71
CA LEU A 24 6.53 -8.15 6.65
C LEU A 24 7.55 -7.48 5.71
N GLU A 25 8.79 -7.43 6.16
CA GLU A 25 9.92 -6.92 5.40
C GLU A 25 10.92 -8.04 5.17
N SER A 26 11.43 -8.18 3.95
CA SER A 26 12.47 -9.16 3.62
C SER A 26 13.78 -8.87 4.36
N GLU A 27 14.67 -9.85 4.40
CA GLU A 27 15.99 -9.74 5.04
C GLU A 27 15.95 -9.56 6.57
N GLY A 28 14.98 -10.18 7.21
CA GLY A 28 14.84 -10.19 8.67
C GLY A 28 15.44 -11.41 9.34
N ASP A 29 15.20 -11.51 10.65
CA ASP A 29 15.71 -12.58 11.50
C ASP A 29 14.67 -13.65 11.84
N ILE A 30 13.38 -13.38 11.55
CA ILE A 30 12.27 -14.25 11.92
C ILE A 30 11.91 -15.14 10.73
N PRO A 31 11.89 -16.49 10.89
CA PRO A 31 11.39 -17.36 9.84
C PRO A 31 9.94 -16.99 9.45
N LEU A 32 9.64 -16.98 8.16
CA LEU A 32 8.31 -16.60 7.66
C LEU A 32 7.18 -17.36 8.36
N GLU A 33 7.31 -18.67 8.53
CA GLU A 33 6.29 -19.47 9.21
C GLU A 33 6.04 -19.04 10.66
N GLN A 34 7.07 -18.57 11.34
CA GLN A 34 6.91 -18.00 12.68
C GLN A 34 6.24 -16.63 12.63
N ALA A 35 6.62 -15.79 11.67
CA ALA A 35 6.03 -14.47 11.48
C ALA A 35 4.53 -14.56 11.16
N LEU A 36 4.10 -15.58 10.41
CA LEU A 36 2.70 -15.81 10.06
C LEU A 36 1.80 -16.12 11.28
N ARG A 37 2.39 -16.47 12.41
CA ARG A 37 1.67 -16.70 13.68
C ARG A 37 1.52 -15.42 14.50
N HIS A 38 2.09 -14.31 14.04
CA HIS A 38 1.97 -13.04 14.75
C HIS A 38 0.49 -12.60 14.85
N PRO A 39 0.01 -12.26 16.06
CA PRO A 39 -1.38 -11.84 16.23
C PRO A 39 -1.61 -10.47 15.58
N CYS A 40 -2.38 -10.45 14.51
CA CYS A 40 -2.82 -9.24 13.80
C CYS A 40 -4.07 -9.56 12.98
N ALA A 41 -4.79 -8.53 12.55
CA ALA A 41 -5.96 -8.72 11.70
C ALA A 41 -5.58 -8.76 10.21
N LEU A 42 -4.54 -8.06 9.82
CA LEU A 42 -4.07 -7.97 8.43
C LEU A 42 -2.55 -7.96 8.37
N MET A 43 -2.02 -8.75 7.44
CA MET A 43 -0.59 -8.85 7.18
C MET A 43 -0.33 -8.54 5.70
N GLN A 44 0.64 -7.69 5.42
CA GLN A 44 1.01 -7.33 4.06
C GLN A 44 2.53 -7.42 3.85
N MET A 45 2.94 -7.64 2.61
CA MET A 45 4.34 -7.65 2.22
C MET A 45 4.50 -6.99 0.84
N LYS A 46 5.51 -6.16 0.68
CA LYS A 46 5.91 -5.58 -0.62
C LYS A 46 7.07 -6.40 -1.15
N VAL A 47 6.91 -6.95 -2.35
CA VAL A 47 7.87 -7.87 -2.98
C VAL A 47 8.19 -7.38 -4.37
N ALA A 48 9.46 -7.47 -4.79
CA ALA A 48 9.82 -7.18 -6.16
C ALA A 48 9.18 -8.22 -7.11
N ALA A 49 8.64 -7.76 -8.24
CA ALA A 49 7.95 -8.63 -9.19
C ALA A 49 8.87 -9.74 -9.78
N SER A 50 10.19 -9.56 -9.68
CA SER A 50 11.19 -10.55 -10.09
C SER A 50 11.38 -11.69 -9.08
N GLU A 51 10.92 -11.54 -7.84
CA GLU A 51 11.08 -12.54 -6.76
C GLU A 51 9.96 -13.59 -6.81
N THR A 52 9.85 -14.29 -7.94
CA THR A 52 8.75 -15.22 -8.20
C THR A 52 8.65 -16.34 -7.17
N ALA A 53 9.78 -16.88 -6.70
CA ALA A 53 9.77 -17.93 -5.69
C ALA A 53 9.19 -17.46 -4.33
N LEU A 54 9.46 -16.21 -3.94
CA LEU A 54 8.87 -15.63 -2.75
C LEU A 54 7.38 -15.36 -2.95
N ILE A 55 6.98 -14.88 -4.12
CA ILE A 55 5.56 -14.68 -4.47
C ILE A 55 4.81 -16.01 -4.40
N ASP A 56 5.34 -17.07 -5.01
CA ASP A 56 4.74 -18.41 -4.97
C ASP A 56 4.60 -18.92 -3.51
N THR A 57 5.61 -18.68 -2.67
CA THR A 57 5.55 -19.04 -1.25
C THR A 57 4.45 -18.28 -0.52
N LEU A 58 4.33 -16.98 -0.74
CA LEU A 58 3.28 -16.16 -0.13
C LEU A 58 1.88 -16.60 -0.59
N GLU A 59 1.70 -16.93 -1.87
CA GLU A 59 0.43 -17.46 -2.40
C GLU A 59 0.05 -18.79 -1.75
N GLN A 60 1.01 -19.69 -1.49
CA GLN A 60 0.80 -20.93 -0.74
C GLN A 60 0.28 -20.67 0.67
N HIS A 61 0.68 -19.56 1.28
CA HIS A 61 0.18 -19.09 2.57
C HIS A 61 -1.06 -18.18 2.46
N GLN A 62 -1.76 -18.22 1.32
CA GLN A 62 -3.02 -17.51 1.05
C GLN A 62 -2.88 -15.97 0.96
N PHE A 63 -1.68 -15.45 0.78
CA PHE A 63 -1.55 -14.07 0.38
C PHE A 63 -2.15 -13.86 -1.02
N ARG A 64 -2.72 -12.69 -1.25
CA ARG A 64 -3.27 -12.31 -2.54
C ARG A 64 -2.68 -11.00 -3.01
N LEU A 65 -2.49 -10.86 -4.30
CA LEU A 65 -2.06 -9.60 -4.90
C LEU A 65 -3.09 -8.50 -4.60
N ALA A 66 -2.68 -7.50 -3.85
CA ALA A 66 -3.51 -6.33 -3.54
C ALA A 66 -3.35 -5.21 -4.58
N GLU A 67 -2.10 -4.87 -4.91
CA GLU A 67 -1.77 -3.91 -5.96
C GLU A 67 -0.35 -4.13 -6.49
N GLY A 68 -0.09 -3.63 -7.71
CA GLY A 68 1.24 -3.53 -8.29
C GLY A 68 1.67 -2.07 -8.38
N GLU A 69 2.96 -1.81 -8.27
CA GLU A 69 3.54 -0.48 -8.31
C GLU A 69 4.75 -0.46 -9.25
N ALA A 70 4.88 0.59 -10.05
CA ALA A 70 6.06 0.85 -10.87
C ALA A 70 6.56 2.26 -10.60
N ASP A 71 7.80 2.37 -10.10
CA ASP A 71 8.47 3.65 -9.89
C ASP A 71 9.18 4.07 -11.18
N LEU A 72 8.77 5.20 -11.72
CA LEU A 72 9.37 5.78 -12.92
C LEU A 72 10.08 7.09 -12.57
N THR A 73 11.28 7.26 -13.10
CA THR A 73 12.06 8.49 -12.90
C THR A 73 12.33 9.18 -14.21
N LEU A 74 12.26 10.50 -14.23
CA LEU A 74 12.58 11.35 -15.35
C LEU A 74 13.56 12.44 -14.90
N ALA A 75 14.68 12.59 -15.59
CA ALA A 75 15.53 13.76 -15.43
C ALA A 75 14.83 14.98 -16.03
N VAL A 76 14.35 15.87 -15.16
CA VAL A 76 13.60 17.04 -15.56
C VAL A 76 14.55 18.15 -16.01
N LYS A 77 14.36 18.61 -17.24
CA LYS A 77 14.97 19.87 -17.71
C LYS A 77 14.05 21.03 -17.35
N GLN A 78 14.61 22.23 -17.21
CA GLN A 78 13.81 23.41 -17.00
C GLN A 78 12.85 23.60 -18.18
N THR A 79 11.55 23.61 -17.86
CA THR A 79 10.46 23.77 -18.85
C THR A 79 9.51 24.89 -18.41
N GLU A 80 8.86 25.49 -19.38
CA GLU A 80 7.78 26.42 -19.08
C GLU A 80 6.54 25.67 -18.55
N ARG A 81 5.77 26.35 -17.69
CA ARG A 81 4.52 25.80 -17.19
C ARG A 81 3.52 25.66 -18.34
N GLN A 82 2.93 24.47 -18.48
CA GLN A 82 1.89 24.26 -19.48
C GLN A 82 0.67 25.14 -19.22
N ALA A 83 0.04 25.61 -20.30
CA ALA A 83 -1.20 26.37 -20.22
C ALA A 83 -2.30 25.54 -19.53
N GLY A 84 -3.09 26.19 -18.69
CA GLY A 84 -4.18 25.54 -17.96
C GLY A 84 -3.80 24.90 -16.63
N ILE A 85 -2.49 24.75 -16.33
CA ILE A 85 -2.02 24.29 -15.03
C ILE A 85 -1.93 25.47 -14.07
N ARG A 86 -2.59 25.35 -12.92
CA ARG A 86 -2.63 26.39 -11.87
C ARG A 86 -2.30 25.78 -10.52
N ILE A 87 -1.77 26.61 -9.62
CA ILE A 87 -1.59 26.25 -8.22
C ILE A 87 -2.97 26.26 -7.56
N ALA A 88 -3.31 25.16 -6.89
CA ALA A 88 -4.54 25.07 -6.12
C ALA A 88 -4.51 26.03 -4.93
N ARG A 89 -5.65 26.64 -4.64
CA ARG A 89 -5.88 27.52 -3.49
C ARG A 89 -6.66 26.79 -2.42
N GLU A 90 -6.59 27.26 -1.19
CA GLU A 90 -7.29 26.68 -0.04
C GLU A 90 -8.79 26.47 -0.31
N ALA A 91 -9.45 27.42 -0.94
CA ALA A 91 -10.88 27.32 -1.32
C ALA A 91 -11.20 26.12 -2.23
N GLN A 92 -10.19 25.54 -2.90
CA GLN A 92 -10.37 24.40 -3.81
C GLN A 92 -10.13 23.05 -3.12
N ILE A 93 -9.67 23.02 -1.87
CA ILE A 93 -9.40 21.80 -1.12
C ILE A 93 -10.61 20.86 -1.07
N PRO A 94 -11.85 21.32 -0.77
CA PRO A 94 -13.02 20.43 -0.76
C PRO A 94 -13.28 19.76 -2.11
N LEU A 95 -13.09 20.48 -3.22
CA LEU A 95 -13.23 19.94 -4.57
C LEU A 95 -12.16 18.86 -4.85
N LEU A 96 -10.91 19.15 -4.51
CA LEU A 96 -9.80 18.21 -4.71
C LEU A 96 -9.96 16.94 -3.85
N ARG A 97 -10.37 17.08 -2.61
CA ARG A 97 -10.67 15.95 -1.71
C ARG A 97 -11.77 15.06 -2.27
N ASN A 98 -12.87 15.65 -2.73
CA ASN A 98 -13.96 14.93 -3.34
C ASN A 98 -13.51 14.19 -4.61
N ALA A 99 -12.75 14.83 -5.48
CA ALA A 99 -12.19 14.20 -6.68
C ALA A 99 -11.26 13.03 -6.32
N ALA A 100 -10.34 13.23 -5.36
CA ALA A 100 -9.42 12.20 -4.91
C ALA A 100 -10.14 10.99 -4.30
N SER A 101 -11.20 11.21 -3.52
CA SER A 101 -11.99 10.12 -2.93
C SER A 101 -12.65 9.19 -3.96
N GLN A 102 -12.89 9.69 -5.17
CA GLN A 102 -13.54 8.95 -6.25
C GLN A 102 -12.57 8.35 -7.26
N LEU A 103 -11.41 8.98 -7.48
CA LEU A 103 -10.47 8.59 -8.52
C LEU A 103 -9.68 7.31 -8.20
N PHE A 104 -9.41 7.04 -6.94
CA PHE A 104 -8.56 5.92 -6.51
C PHE A 104 -9.34 4.68 -6.10
N SER A 105 -10.33 4.29 -6.90
CA SER A 105 -11.21 3.15 -6.61
C SER A 105 -10.51 1.77 -6.66
N ARG A 106 -9.33 1.68 -7.28
CA ARG A 106 -8.54 0.44 -7.39
C ARG A 106 -7.40 0.35 -6.39
N SER A 107 -7.44 1.14 -5.34
CA SER A 107 -6.46 1.11 -4.27
C SER A 107 -6.45 -0.22 -3.51
N ARG A 108 -5.32 -0.54 -2.85
CA ARG A 108 -5.22 -1.67 -1.94
C ARG A 108 -6.17 -1.58 -0.73
N PHE A 109 -6.67 -0.39 -0.42
CA PHE A 109 -7.61 -0.14 0.68
C PHE A 109 -9.05 -0.47 0.29
N ARG A 110 -9.31 -1.71 -0.11
CA ARG A 110 -10.60 -2.21 -0.59
C ARG A 110 -10.96 -3.56 0.00
N ALA A 111 -12.18 -4.01 -0.27
CA ALA A 111 -12.61 -5.37 0.04
C ALA A 111 -11.66 -6.43 -0.61
N PRO A 112 -11.41 -7.56 0.03
CA PRO A 112 -11.99 -8.02 1.28
C PRO A 112 -11.30 -7.50 2.55
N TRP A 113 -10.18 -6.78 2.42
CA TRP A 113 -9.33 -6.40 3.56
C TRP A 113 -9.83 -5.20 4.35
N TYR A 114 -10.53 -4.28 3.68
CA TYR A 114 -10.97 -3.00 4.25
C TYR A 114 -12.46 -2.75 4.01
N ALA A 115 -13.04 -1.85 4.80
CA ALA A 115 -14.40 -1.37 4.60
C ALA A 115 -14.59 -0.71 3.23
N PRO A 116 -15.80 -0.69 2.67
CA PRO A 116 -16.06 -0.16 1.33
C PRO A 116 -15.66 1.30 1.13
N ASP A 117 -15.70 2.12 2.19
CA ASP A 117 -15.37 3.54 2.16
C ASP A 117 -13.90 3.87 2.48
N ALA A 118 -13.10 2.85 2.81
CA ALA A 118 -11.73 3.03 3.30
C ALA A 118 -10.84 3.78 2.31
N SER A 119 -10.87 3.40 1.03
CA SER A 119 -10.10 4.06 -0.03
C SER A 119 -10.50 5.54 -0.16
N GLY A 120 -11.79 5.84 -0.25
CA GLY A 120 -12.27 7.22 -0.35
C GLY A 120 -11.84 8.08 0.85
N ARG A 121 -11.90 7.54 2.05
CA ARG A 121 -11.45 8.23 3.28
C ARG A 121 -9.94 8.48 3.29
N PHE A 122 -9.17 7.55 2.78
CA PHE A 122 -7.71 7.68 2.75
C PHE A 122 -7.25 8.77 1.78
N TYR A 123 -7.84 8.85 0.60
CA TYR A 123 -7.44 9.82 -0.45
C TYR A 123 -8.13 11.19 -0.32
N ALA A 124 -9.14 11.33 0.51
CA ALA A 124 -9.81 12.60 0.82
C ALA A 124 -9.02 13.40 1.87
#